data_b8f6c68edebd0f33aa8ca3c5ce515ec8
#
_entry.id   b8f6c68edebd0f33aa8ca3c5ce515ec8
#
_cell.length_a   1.000
_cell.length_b   1.000
_cell.length_c   1.000
_cell.angle_alpha   90.00
_cell.angle_beta   90.00
_cell.angle_gamma   90.00
#
_symmetry.space_group_name_H-M   'P 1'
#
loop_
_entity.id
_entity.type
_entity.pdbx_description
1 polymer ?
#
loop_
_entity_poly.entity_id
_entity_poly.type
_entity_poly.pdbx_seq_one_letter_code
_entity_poly.pdbx_strand_id
1 'polypeptide(L)'
;MSGPKWHSPITQIHNHTVLFRAGGFVVATYGPMMAIALFFGFAQGAWFLEYSGGDGGWMARFSLLAVFPAVVIGCRLASLMLDLDELRKNPLRAILKPGFMLQGGIIGGASAMLVGASMKGIDPLLLLDTAAFTMPLSEALGRLGCHIYGCCWGRPTHSVPGLRYRDRDSKVLRCRPELHNVPLHAAPLYTSLVSLGLLAAFTMMLEMPRNLGVYAATYLCVHPILRFGLEHFRDDDRGRLGSLTHSKMYAILLFIAGCAVFYVSGSHGVLAQFDPSVSFWSTAREQFWPLF
;
A
#
# COMPACT_ATOMS: atom_id res chain seq x y z
N MET A 1 -35.58 25.07 11.65
CA MET A 1 -34.22 25.05 12.13
C MET A 1 -33.29 24.94 10.93
N SER A 2 -32.65 26.05 10.54
CA SER A 2 -31.73 26.12 9.40
C SER A 2 -30.42 25.40 9.81
N GLY A 3 -30.13 24.28 9.16
CA GLY A 3 -28.85 23.57 9.34
C GLY A 3 -27.67 24.47 8.98
N PRO A 4 -26.46 24.18 9.51
CA PRO A 4 -25.28 25.01 9.32
C PRO A 4 -24.95 25.14 7.83
N LYS A 5 -24.89 26.39 7.34
CA LYS A 5 -24.47 26.72 5.98
C LYS A 5 -22.96 26.45 5.86
N TRP A 6 -22.63 25.38 5.19
CA TRP A 6 -21.25 24.96 4.92
C TRP A 6 -20.64 25.82 3.79
N HIS A 7 -19.99 26.91 4.12
CA HIS A 7 -19.25 27.73 3.18
C HIS A 7 -17.75 27.40 3.30
N SER A 8 -17.26 26.48 2.51
CA SER A 8 -15.81 26.35 2.27
C SER A 8 -15.55 26.31 0.76
N PRO A 9 -14.51 27.00 0.26
CA PRO A 9 -14.11 26.91 -1.14
C PRO A 9 -13.67 25.49 -1.44
N ILE A 10 -14.18 24.95 -2.49
CA ILE A 10 -14.46 23.57 -2.75
C ILE A 10 -13.42 22.98 -3.69
N THR A 11 -12.88 21.84 -3.38
CA THR A 11 -12.55 20.86 -4.38
C THR A 11 -13.75 19.95 -4.61
N GLN A 12 -14.61 20.32 -5.57
CA GLN A 12 -15.65 19.43 -6.09
C GLN A 12 -14.95 18.40 -6.97
N ILE A 13 -14.55 17.29 -6.37
CA ILE A 13 -14.10 16.15 -7.15
C ILE A 13 -15.36 15.37 -7.51
N HIS A 14 -15.72 15.36 -8.80
CA HIS A 14 -16.62 14.35 -9.32
C HIS A 14 -15.90 13.00 -9.19
N ASN A 15 -16.22 12.26 -8.14
CA ASN A 15 -15.69 10.94 -7.94
C ASN A 15 -16.32 9.99 -8.97
N HIS A 16 -15.60 9.71 -10.05
CA HIS A 16 -15.95 8.64 -10.96
C HIS A 16 -15.57 7.30 -10.32
N THR A 17 -16.40 6.84 -9.39
CA THR A 17 -16.18 5.59 -8.65
C THR A 17 -16.25 4.38 -9.58
N VAL A 18 -17.06 4.47 -10.65
CA VAL A 18 -17.26 3.43 -11.65
C VAL A 18 -16.73 3.92 -13.00
N LEU A 19 -15.80 3.17 -13.61
CA LEU A 19 -15.27 3.47 -14.95
C LEU A 19 -16.28 3.10 -16.04
N PHE A 20 -16.81 1.89 -15.96
CA PHE A 20 -17.84 1.43 -16.88
C PHE A 20 -18.65 0.28 -16.28
N ARG A 21 -19.86 0.11 -16.84
CA ARG A 21 -20.78 -1.00 -16.52
C ARG A 21 -21.07 -1.74 -17.83
N ALA A 22 -20.85 -3.06 -17.84
CA ALA A 22 -21.15 -3.93 -18.97
C ALA A 22 -22.01 -5.10 -18.47
N GLY A 23 -23.31 -5.07 -18.74
CA GLY A 23 -24.26 -6.04 -18.20
C GLY A 23 -24.26 -6.03 -16.66
N GLY A 24 -24.00 -7.18 -16.04
CA GLY A 24 -23.86 -7.31 -14.57
C GLY A 24 -22.46 -7.03 -14.04
N PHE A 25 -21.50 -6.65 -14.88
CA PHE A 25 -20.11 -6.41 -14.51
C PHE A 25 -19.85 -4.92 -14.28
N VAL A 26 -19.30 -4.57 -13.11
CA VAL A 26 -18.97 -3.18 -12.75
C VAL A 26 -17.47 -3.08 -12.53
N VAL A 27 -16.80 -2.26 -13.34
CA VAL A 27 -15.37 -1.95 -13.16
C VAL A 27 -15.24 -0.63 -12.41
N ALA A 28 -14.80 -0.76 -11.16
CA ALA A 28 -14.52 0.39 -10.31
C ALA A 28 -13.14 0.99 -10.64
N THR A 29 -13.01 2.30 -10.56
CA THR A 29 -11.76 3.05 -10.77
C THR A 29 -10.63 2.58 -9.82
N TYR A 30 -10.98 1.98 -8.69
CA TYR A 30 -10.04 1.46 -7.72
C TYR A 30 -9.09 0.39 -8.30
N GLY A 31 -9.61 -0.55 -9.10
CA GLY A 31 -8.83 -1.65 -9.69
C GLY A 31 -7.66 -1.16 -10.56
N PRO A 32 -7.92 -0.36 -11.61
CA PRO A 32 -6.87 0.23 -12.43
C PRO A 32 -5.85 1.07 -11.64
N MET A 33 -6.29 1.84 -10.64
CA MET A 33 -5.36 2.61 -9.80
C MET A 33 -4.46 1.71 -8.97
N MET A 34 -4.97 0.58 -8.48
CA MET A 34 -4.14 -0.43 -7.81
C MET A 34 -3.18 -1.11 -8.76
N ALA A 35 -3.58 -1.40 -10.01
CA ALA A 35 -2.69 -1.94 -11.02
C ALA A 35 -1.53 -0.98 -11.34
N ILE A 36 -1.82 0.32 -11.49
CA ILE A 36 -0.81 1.37 -11.66
C ILE A 36 0.15 1.41 -10.46
N ALA A 37 -0.38 1.39 -9.24
CA ALA A 37 0.43 1.41 -8.01
C ALA A 37 1.36 0.19 -7.92
N LEU A 38 0.88 -1.00 -8.28
CA LEU A 38 1.67 -2.23 -8.32
C LEU A 38 2.72 -2.20 -9.42
N PHE A 39 2.36 -1.73 -10.63
CA PHE A 39 3.30 -1.61 -11.73
C PHE A 39 4.49 -0.72 -11.36
N PHE A 40 4.23 0.50 -10.88
CA PHE A 40 5.29 1.42 -10.49
C PHE A 40 6.07 0.90 -9.27
N GLY A 41 5.41 0.23 -8.32
CA GLY A 41 6.09 -0.42 -7.20
C GLY A 41 7.06 -1.51 -7.67
N PHE A 42 6.64 -2.41 -8.55
CA PHE A 42 7.52 -3.47 -9.08
C PHE A 42 8.66 -2.89 -9.92
N ALA A 43 8.37 -1.89 -10.76
CA ALA A 43 9.39 -1.21 -11.55
C ALA A 43 10.43 -0.53 -10.65
N GLN A 44 10.00 0.14 -9.60
CA GLN A 44 10.89 0.78 -8.63
C GLN A 44 11.71 -0.26 -7.85
N GLY A 45 11.13 -1.40 -7.49
CA GLY A 45 11.84 -2.49 -6.82
C GLY A 45 12.90 -3.13 -7.70
N ALA A 46 12.59 -3.37 -8.97
CA ALA A 46 13.55 -3.86 -9.94
C ALA A 46 14.71 -2.88 -10.12
N TRP A 47 14.41 -1.61 -10.30
CA TRP A 47 15.41 -0.55 -10.40
C TRP A 47 16.28 -0.46 -9.13
N PHE A 48 15.69 -0.44 -7.95
CA PHE A 48 16.44 -0.31 -6.71
C PHE A 48 17.37 -1.52 -6.48
N LEU A 49 16.91 -2.72 -6.80
CA LEU A 49 17.75 -3.91 -6.69
C LEU A 49 18.90 -3.85 -7.68
N GLU A 50 18.67 -3.45 -8.93
CA GLU A 50 19.71 -3.27 -9.96
C GLU A 50 20.69 -2.17 -9.58
N TYR A 51 20.20 -1.01 -9.11
CA TYR A 51 20.99 0.08 -8.56
C TYR A 51 21.88 -0.37 -7.40
N SER A 52 21.44 -1.38 -6.65
CA SER A 52 22.20 -1.99 -5.52
C SER A 52 23.07 -3.17 -5.94
N GLY A 53 23.35 -3.34 -7.23
CA GLY A 53 24.21 -4.40 -7.77
C GLY A 53 23.56 -5.78 -7.87
N GLY A 54 22.24 -5.88 -7.73
CA GLY A 54 21.49 -7.12 -7.91
C GLY A 54 20.91 -7.27 -9.33
N ASP A 55 20.13 -8.33 -9.55
CA ASP A 55 19.48 -8.63 -10.84
C ASP A 55 18.07 -8.02 -10.89
N GLY A 56 17.95 -6.79 -11.40
CA GLY A 56 16.68 -6.09 -11.57
C GLY A 56 15.71 -6.81 -12.49
N GLY A 57 16.22 -7.45 -13.55
CA GLY A 57 15.41 -8.22 -14.47
C GLY A 57 14.79 -9.47 -13.85
N TRP A 58 15.53 -10.15 -13.00
CA TRP A 58 14.97 -11.22 -12.20
C TRP A 58 13.87 -10.67 -11.25
N MET A 59 14.14 -9.56 -10.56
CA MET A 59 13.19 -8.97 -9.63
C MET A 59 11.88 -8.59 -10.32
N ALA A 60 11.93 -8.00 -11.51
CA ALA A 60 10.74 -7.63 -12.29
C ALA A 60 9.89 -8.87 -12.63
N ARG A 61 10.51 -9.88 -13.23
CA ARG A 61 9.83 -11.14 -13.60
C ARG A 61 9.31 -11.88 -12.37
N PHE A 62 10.12 -11.99 -11.34
CA PHE A 62 9.75 -12.67 -10.10
C PHE A 62 8.59 -11.97 -9.37
N SER A 63 8.60 -10.64 -9.33
CA SER A 63 7.51 -9.85 -8.75
C SER A 63 6.19 -10.10 -9.48
N LEU A 64 6.22 -10.13 -10.81
CA LEU A 64 5.00 -10.34 -11.61
C LEU A 64 4.52 -11.79 -11.56
N LEU A 65 5.42 -12.77 -11.69
CA LEU A 65 5.07 -14.17 -11.89
C LEU A 65 4.93 -14.98 -10.59
N ALA A 66 5.56 -14.54 -9.50
CA ALA A 66 5.52 -15.23 -8.22
C ALA A 66 4.95 -14.40 -7.08
N VAL A 67 5.47 -13.17 -6.86
CA VAL A 67 5.03 -12.33 -5.72
C VAL A 67 3.60 -11.88 -5.88
N PHE A 68 3.22 -11.35 -7.04
CA PHE A 68 1.85 -10.90 -7.28
C PHE A 68 0.81 -12.02 -7.13
N PRO A 69 0.96 -13.21 -7.76
CA PRO A 69 0.08 -14.34 -7.51
C PRO A 69 0.05 -14.77 -6.03
N ALA A 70 1.20 -14.80 -5.35
CA ALA A 70 1.27 -15.16 -3.94
C ALA A 70 0.50 -14.17 -3.05
N VAL A 71 0.56 -12.87 -3.36
CA VAL A 71 -0.25 -11.83 -2.68
C VAL A 71 -1.74 -12.10 -2.89
N VAL A 72 -2.18 -12.32 -4.13
CA VAL A 72 -3.59 -12.58 -4.46
C VAL A 72 -4.10 -13.85 -3.77
N ILE A 73 -3.34 -14.94 -3.87
CA ILE A 73 -3.66 -16.22 -3.24
C ILE A 73 -3.69 -16.06 -1.71
N GLY A 74 -2.71 -15.41 -1.14
CA GLY A 74 -2.64 -15.15 0.30
C GLY A 74 -3.83 -14.33 0.81
N CYS A 75 -4.18 -13.23 0.11
CA CYS A 75 -5.37 -12.45 0.42
C CYS A 75 -6.63 -13.32 0.42
N ARG A 76 -6.74 -14.22 -0.55
CA ARG A 76 -7.89 -15.08 -0.71
C ARG A 76 -7.95 -16.18 0.35
N LEU A 77 -6.85 -16.85 0.61
CA LEU A 77 -6.75 -17.88 1.64
C LEU A 77 -7.11 -17.32 3.02
N ALA A 78 -6.56 -16.18 3.40
CA ALA A 78 -6.88 -15.53 4.67
C ALA A 78 -8.37 -15.17 4.78
N SER A 79 -8.99 -14.71 3.69
CA SER A 79 -10.44 -14.45 3.65
C SER A 79 -11.26 -15.74 3.85
N LEU A 80 -10.87 -16.85 3.22
CA LEU A 80 -11.53 -18.14 3.34
C LEU A 80 -11.38 -18.74 4.75
N MET A 81 -10.23 -18.53 5.40
CA MET A 81 -10.00 -18.98 6.78
C MET A 81 -10.93 -18.32 7.80
N LEU A 82 -11.44 -17.13 7.51
CA LEU A 82 -12.45 -16.48 8.37
C LEU A 82 -13.87 -16.98 8.11
N ASP A 83 -14.14 -17.57 6.96
CA ASP A 83 -15.47 -18.06 6.53
C ASP A 83 -15.49 -19.60 6.46
N LEU A 84 -14.83 -20.28 7.41
CA LEU A 84 -14.70 -21.75 7.43
C LEU A 84 -16.06 -22.48 7.44
N ASP A 85 -17.06 -21.90 8.07
CA ASP A 85 -18.42 -22.49 8.11
C ASP A 85 -19.08 -22.49 6.73
N GLU A 86 -18.94 -21.42 5.97
CA GLU A 86 -19.41 -21.34 4.58
C GLU A 86 -18.59 -22.27 3.68
N LEU A 87 -17.27 -22.32 3.87
CA LEU A 87 -16.38 -23.19 3.12
C LEU A 87 -16.71 -24.67 3.32
N ARG A 88 -17.09 -25.08 4.53
CA ARG A 88 -17.51 -26.46 4.83
C ARG A 88 -18.88 -26.81 4.25
N LYS A 89 -19.83 -25.86 4.26
CA LYS A 89 -21.21 -26.08 3.78
C LYS A 89 -21.30 -26.02 2.25
N ASN A 90 -20.67 -25.02 1.63
CA ASN A 90 -20.74 -24.74 0.20
C ASN A 90 -19.39 -24.26 -0.35
N PRO A 91 -18.42 -25.17 -0.59
CA PRO A 91 -17.04 -24.78 -0.95
C PRO A 91 -16.98 -23.94 -2.23
N LEU A 92 -17.76 -24.29 -3.25
CA LEU A 92 -17.76 -23.56 -4.52
C LEU A 92 -18.28 -22.13 -4.34
N ARG A 93 -19.35 -21.94 -3.57
CA ARG A 93 -19.89 -20.61 -3.27
C ARG A 93 -18.92 -19.78 -2.44
N ALA A 94 -18.29 -20.38 -1.44
CA ALA A 94 -17.28 -19.70 -0.63
C ALA A 94 -16.09 -19.25 -1.49
N ILE A 95 -15.60 -20.07 -2.42
CA ILE A 95 -14.51 -19.74 -3.34
C ILE A 95 -14.91 -18.63 -4.33
N LEU A 96 -16.15 -18.57 -4.78
CA LEU A 96 -16.63 -17.55 -5.72
C LEU A 96 -17.09 -16.25 -5.05
N LYS A 97 -17.39 -16.28 -3.75
CA LYS A 97 -17.79 -15.09 -2.98
C LYS A 97 -16.64 -14.07 -2.95
N PRO A 98 -16.86 -12.80 -3.29
CA PRO A 98 -15.82 -11.79 -3.25
C PRO A 98 -15.34 -11.56 -1.80
N GLY A 99 -14.03 -11.55 -1.60
CA GLY A 99 -13.41 -11.30 -0.30
C GLY A 99 -11.89 -11.40 -0.41
N PHE A 100 -11.20 -10.33 0.04
CA PHE A 100 -9.74 -10.26 0.05
C PHE A 100 -9.29 -9.66 1.37
N MET A 101 -8.35 -10.32 2.04
CA MET A 101 -7.80 -9.89 3.31
C MET A 101 -6.33 -9.51 3.14
N LEU A 102 -6.03 -8.23 3.33
CA LEU A 102 -4.69 -7.68 3.08
C LEU A 102 -3.58 -8.40 3.87
N GLN A 103 -3.86 -8.83 5.09
CA GLN A 103 -2.90 -9.54 5.94
C GLN A 103 -2.38 -10.82 5.29
N GLY A 104 -3.28 -11.58 4.67
CA GLY A 104 -2.88 -12.76 3.92
C GLY A 104 -2.00 -12.43 2.71
N GLY A 105 -2.28 -11.32 2.04
CA GLY A 105 -1.45 -10.84 0.93
C GLY A 105 -0.05 -10.45 1.39
N ILE A 106 0.09 -9.78 2.52
CA ILE A 106 1.38 -9.42 3.10
C ILE A 106 2.18 -10.70 3.41
N ILE A 107 1.56 -11.69 4.05
CA ILE A 107 2.21 -12.96 4.39
C ILE A 107 2.62 -13.69 3.11
N GLY A 108 1.70 -13.82 2.14
CA GLY A 108 1.98 -14.51 0.87
C GLY A 108 3.11 -13.86 0.07
N GLY A 109 3.06 -12.52 -0.07
CA GLY A 109 4.08 -11.76 -0.76
C GLY A 109 5.44 -11.83 -0.07
N ALA A 110 5.48 -11.64 1.25
CA ALA A 110 6.72 -11.75 2.03
C ALA A 110 7.33 -13.15 1.96
N SER A 111 6.50 -14.20 2.06
CA SER A 111 6.97 -15.59 1.93
C SER A 111 7.56 -15.87 0.55
N ALA A 112 6.88 -15.42 -0.53
CA ALA A 112 7.38 -15.56 -1.90
C ALA A 112 8.73 -14.82 -2.07
N MET A 113 8.83 -13.59 -1.55
CA MET A 113 10.05 -12.81 -1.60
C MET A 113 11.21 -13.51 -0.87
N LEU A 114 11.00 -14.02 0.33
CA LEU A 114 12.02 -14.74 1.09
C LEU A 114 12.51 -16.02 0.38
N VAL A 115 11.57 -16.79 -0.18
CA VAL A 115 11.90 -17.98 -0.97
C VAL A 115 12.71 -17.59 -2.21
N GLY A 116 12.27 -16.58 -2.96
CA GLY A 116 13.00 -16.11 -4.14
C GLY A 116 14.40 -15.61 -3.82
N ALA A 117 14.55 -14.84 -2.74
CA ALA A 117 15.84 -14.35 -2.29
C ALA A 117 16.81 -15.51 -1.93
N SER A 118 16.32 -16.51 -1.18
CA SER A 118 17.13 -17.67 -0.82
C SER A 118 17.55 -18.49 -2.05
N MET A 119 16.69 -18.64 -3.06
CA MET A 119 17.01 -19.31 -4.31
C MET A 119 18.07 -18.59 -5.14
N LYS A 120 18.11 -17.27 -5.07
CA LYS A 120 19.05 -16.41 -5.81
C LYS A 120 20.31 -16.06 -5.00
N GLY A 121 20.37 -16.39 -3.71
CA GLY A 121 21.46 -15.98 -2.82
C GLY A 121 21.50 -14.47 -2.57
N ILE A 122 20.35 -13.79 -2.65
CA ILE A 122 20.23 -12.36 -2.35
C ILE A 122 20.20 -12.17 -0.84
N ASP A 123 20.98 -11.19 -0.36
CA ASP A 123 20.98 -10.84 1.06
C ASP A 123 19.57 -10.44 1.54
N PRO A 124 19.06 -11.04 2.62
CA PRO A 124 17.73 -10.70 3.13
C PRO A 124 17.56 -9.22 3.50
N LEU A 125 18.61 -8.54 3.96
CA LEU A 125 18.57 -7.11 4.28
C LEU A 125 18.42 -6.26 3.02
N LEU A 126 19.10 -6.63 1.92
CA LEU A 126 18.95 -5.96 0.63
C LEU A 126 17.52 -6.14 0.10
N LEU A 127 16.95 -7.32 0.27
CA LEU A 127 15.57 -7.57 -0.13
C LEU A 127 14.57 -6.73 0.69
N LEU A 128 14.77 -6.64 2.00
CA LEU A 128 13.96 -5.80 2.88
C LEU A 128 14.09 -4.32 2.52
N ASP A 129 15.30 -3.85 2.19
CA ASP A 129 15.53 -2.49 1.71
C ASP A 129 14.80 -2.22 0.39
N THR A 130 14.86 -3.17 -0.55
CA THR A 130 14.13 -3.09 -1.82
C THR A 130 12.62 -2.97 -1.58
N ALA A 131 12.06 -3.81 -0.72
CA ALA A 131 10.65 -3.72 -0.35
C ALA A 131 10.31 -2.39 0.32
N ALA A 132 11.11 -1.95 1.29
CA ALA A 132 10.89 -0.70 2.01
C ALA A 132 11.00 0.53 1.12
N PHE A 133 11.92 0.53 0.15
CA PHE A 133 12.07 1.63 -0.80
C PHE A 133 10.86 1.76 -1.75
N THR A 134 10.21 0.64 -2.10
CA THR A 134 9.06 0.63 -3.01
C THR A 134 7.73 0.97 -2.32
N MET A 135 7.61 0.71 -1.03
CA MET A 135 6.35 0.88 -0.30
C MET A 135 5.80 2.31 -0.34
N PRO A 136 6.59 3.39 -0.16
CA PRO A 136 6.06 4.75 -0.18
C PRO A 136 5.41 5.14 -1.51
N LEU A 137 6.01 4.77 -2.66
CA LEU A 137 5.43 5.07 -3.98
C LEU A 137 4.15 4.28 -4.20
N SER A 138 4.18 2.98 -3.95
CA SER A 138 3.02 2.10 -4.10
C SER A 138 1.87 2.54 -3.20
N GLU A 139 2.15 2.93 -1.95
CA GLU A 139 1.14 3.45 -1.04
C GLU A 139 0.58 4.77 -1.54
N ALA A 140 1.42 5.73 -1.94
CA ALA A 140 0.98 7.03 -2.42
C ALA A 140 0.00 6.89 -3.60
N LEU A 141 0.35 6.08 -4.61
CA LEU A 141 -0.51 5.82 -5.77
C LEU A 141 -1.78 5.05 -5.39
N GLY A 142 -1.66 4.04 -4.55
CA GLY A 142 -2.81 3.27 -4.05
C GLY A 142 -3.80 4.12 -3.26
N ARG A 143 -3.34 5.14 -2.53
CA ARG A 143 -4.20 6.08 -1.79
C ARG A 143 -4.99 7.01 -2.71
N LEU A 144 -4.48 7.33 -3.90
CA LEU A 144 -5.29 8.03 -4.91
C LEU A 144 -6.49 7.16 -5.34
N GLY A 145 -6.29 5.86 -5.50
CA GLY A 145 -7.40 4.92 -5.73
C GLY A 145 -8.41 4.89 -4.58
N CYS A 146 -7.92 4.86 -3.33
CA CYS A 146 -8.79 4.97 -2.15
C CYS A 146 -9.59 6.27 -2.13
N HIS A 147 -8.96 7.39 -2.52
CA HIS A 147 -9.60 8.69 -2.60
C HIS A 147 -10.75 8.70 -3.60
N ILE A 148 -10.53 8.21 -4.83
CA ILE A 148 -11.55 8.18 -5.89
C ILE A 148 -12.68 7.21 -5.52
N TYR A 149 -12.36 6.04 -4.99
CA TYR A 149 -13.35 5.02 -4.62
C TYR A 149 -14.16 5.38 -3.37
N GLY A 150 -13.68 6.36 -2.58
CA GLY A 150 -14.31 6.77 -1.33
C GLY A 150 -14.17 5.76 -0.20
N CYS A 151 -13.12 4.92 -0.20
CA CYS A 151 -12.76 4.13 0.97
C CYS A 151 -11.78 4.89 1.85
N CYS A 152 -11.63 4.46 3.11
CA CYS A 152 -10.69 5.09 4.04
C CYS A 152 -10.98 6.59 4.29
N TRP A 153 -12.25 6.98 4.32
CA TRP A 153 -12.69 8.36 4.50
C TRP A 153 -12.28 8.94 5.85
N GLY A 154 -12.20 10.26 5.89
CA GLY A 154 -11.89 11.01 7.10
C GLY A 154 -13.12 11.43 7.88
N ARG A 155 -12.89 11.98 9.07
CA ARG A 155 -13.93 12.58 9.91
C ARG A 155 -14.53 13.82 9.24
N PRO A 156 -15.78 14.18 9.57
CA PRO A 156 -16.33 15.48 9.22
C PRO A 156 -15.44 16.63 9.71
N THR A 157 -15.26 17.66 8.88
CA THR A 157 -14.41 18.81 9.19
C THR A 157 -15.09 20.13 8.88
N HIS A 158 -14.77 21.14 9.68
CA HIS A 158 -15.23 22.51 9.50
C HIS A 158 -14.07 23.50 9.31
N SER A 159 -12.86 23.08 9.67
CA SER A 159 -11.68 23.95 9.84
C SER A 159 -10.73 23.94 8.64
N VAL A 160 -10.84 22.95 7.75
CA VAL A 160 -10.00 22.82 6.56
C VAL A 160 -10.87 22.56 5.33
N PRO A 161 -10.39 22.84 4.10
CA PRO A 161 -11.08 22.44 2.89
C PRO A 161 -11.37 20.94 2.91
N GLY A 162 -12.64 20.58 3.05
CA GLY A 162 -13.05 19.19 3.16
C GLY A 162 -13.43 18.61 1.81
N LEU A 163 -13.15 17.32 1.66
CA LEU A 163 -13.58 16.52 0.51
C LEU A 163 -15.05 16.16 0.66
N ARG A 164 -15.84 16.34 -0.42
CA ARG A 164 -17.27 16.01 -0.42
C ARG A 164 -17.57 14.90 -1.41
N TYR A 165 -18.13 13.80 -0.91
CA TYR A 165 -18.60 12.71 -1.76
C TYR A 165 -20.06 12.95 -2.17
N ARG A 166 -20.34 12.85 -3.47
CA ARG A 166 -21.68 13.02 -4.06
C ARG A 166 -22.12 11.79 -4.85
N ASP A 167 -21.16 11.00 -5.35
CA ASP A 167 -21.46 9.77 -6.06
C ASP A 167 -21.95 8.70 -5.07
N ARG A 168 -23.21 8.26 -5.25
CA ARG A 168 -23.83 7.22 -4.41
C ARG A 168 -23.14 5.86 -4.54
N ASP A 169 -22.41 5.63 -5.62
CA ASP A 169 -21.62 4.42 -5.82
C ASP A 169 -20.31 4.43 -4.99
N SER A 170 -19.92 5.57 -4.43
CA SER A 170 -18.76 5.66 -3.54
C SER A 170 -18.94 4.79 -2.30
N LYS A 171 -17.85 4.13 -1.85
CA LYS A 171 -17.93 3.23 -0.69
C LYS A 171 -18.42 3.94 0.57
N VAL A 172 -18.01 5.18 0.79
CA VAL A 172 -18.44 5.98 1.96
C VAL A 172 -19.95 6.14 2.00
N LEU A 173 -20.60 6.51 0.87
CA LEU A 173 -22.04 6.74 0.83
C LEU A 173 -22.85 5.44 0.82
N ARG A 174 -22.26 4.32 0.39
CA ARG A 174 -22.88 2.98 0.56
C ARG A 174 -22.88 2.53 2.02
N CYS A 175 -21.86 2.91 2.79
CA CYS A 175 -21.74 2.55 4.21
C CYS A 175 -22.38 3.58 5.14
N ARG A 176 -22.29 4.87 4.79
CA ARG A 176 -22.70 6.03 5.59
C ARG A 176 -23.42 7.05 4.71
N PRO A 177 -24.69 6.80 4.31
CA PRO A 177 -25.46 7.70 3.42
C PRO A 177 -25.62 9.12 3.98
N GLU A 178 -25.60 9.27 5.29
CA GLU A 178 -25.69 10.55 5.99
C GLU A 178 -24.51 11.49 5.72
N LEU A 179 -23.39 10.96 5.24
CA LEU A 179 -22.22 11.76 4.86
C LEU A 179 -22.31 12.36 3.46
N HIS A 180 -23.46 12.23 2.78
CA HIS A 180 -23.67 12.82 1.46
C HIS A 180 -23.44 14.33 1.50
N ASN A 181 -22.51 14.83 0.67
CA ASN A 181 -22.14 16.24 0.58
C ASN A 181 -21.62 16.88 1.88
N VAL A 182 -21.27 16.09 2.89
CA VAL A 182 -20.60 16.55 4.11
C VAL A 182 -19.11 16.71 3.84
N PRO A 183 -18.46 17.82 4.28
CA PRO A 183 -17.00 17.98 4.13
C PRO A 183 -16.28 17.03 5.08
N LEU A 184 -15.43 16.16 4.54
CA LEU A 184 -14.64 15.18 5.27
C LEU A 184 -13.15 15.48 5.11
N HIS A 185 -12.34 15.19 6.13
CA HIS A 185 -10.89 15.22 5.97
C HIS A 185 -10.45 14.31 4.82
N ALA A 186 -9.56 14.80 3.97
CA ALA A 186 -9.03 14.04 2.83
C ALA A 186 -7.97 13.01 3.29
N ALA A 187 -8.30 12.16 4.25
CA ALA A 187 -7.37 11.24 4.89
C ALA A 187 -6.55 10.36 3.91
N PRO A 188 -7.10 9.87 2.77
CA PRO A 188 -6.28 9.19 1.77
C PRO A 188 -5.21 10.09 1.17
N LEU A 189 -5.53 11.36 0.85
CA LEU A 189 -4.56 12.31 0.30
C LEU A 189 -3.47 12.68 1.31
N TYR A 190 -3.83 12.84 2.59
CA TYR A 190 -2.84 13.08 3.64
C TYR A 190 -1.84 11.91 3.71
N THR A 191 -2.35 10.68 3.64
CA THR A 191 -1.48 9.48 3.61
C THR A 191 -0.60 9.47 2.37
N SER A 192 -1.16 9.79 1.18
CA SER A 192 -0.39 9.87 -0.07
C SER A 192 0.75 10.90 0.02
N LEU A 193 0.49 12.11 0.53
CA LEU A 193 1.48 13.15 0.69
C LEU A 193 2.60 12.75 1.66
N VAL A 194 2.24 12.13 2.79
CA VAL A 194 3.21 11.62 3.78
C VAL A 194 4.09 10.54 3.17
N SER A 195 3.51 9.62 2.39
CA SER A 195 4.25 8.57 1.70
C SER A 195 5.18 9.14 0.63
N LEU A 196 4.75 10.18 -0.12
CA LEU A 196 5.64 10.90 -1.06
C LEU A 196 6.77 11.62 -0.34
N GLY A 197 6.51 12.22 0.82
CA GLY A 197 7.55 12.82 1.66
C GLY A 197 8.58 11.79 2.13
N LEU A 198 8.14 10.59 2.49
CA LEU A 198 9.04 9.49 2.87
C LEU A 198 9.84 8.99 1.66
N LEU A 199 9.22 8.91 0.48
CA LEU A 199 9.93 8.60 -0.76
C LEU A 199 11.02 9.62 -1.07
N ALA A 200 10.71 10.92 -0.93
CA ALA A 200 11.68 11.98 -1.12
C ALA A 200 12.86 11.87 -0.13
N ALA A 201 12.57 11.57 1.14
CA ALA A 201 13.62 11.30 2.12
C ALA A 201 14.49 10.10 1.73
N PHE A 202 13.88 9.03 1.25
CA PHE A 202 14.60 7.84 0.78
C PHE A 202 15.47 8.13 -0.45
N THR A 203 14.99 8.93 -1.40
CA THR A 203 15.80 9.31 -2.56
C THR A 203 16.99 10.18 -2.16
N MET A 204 16.85 11.08 -1.19
CA MET A 204 17.98 11.85 -0.63
C MET A 204 19.02 10.96 0.07
N MET A 205 18.59 9.83 0.64
CA MET A 205 19.50 8.87 1.26
C MET A 205 20.28 8.03 0.24
N LEU A 206 19.91 8.00 -1.04
CA LEU A 206 20.58 7.16 -2.06
C LEU A 206 22.08 7.44 -2.17
N GLU A 207 22.49 8.68 -2.04
CA GLU A 207 23.90 9.12 -2.17
C GLU A 207 24.71 8.93 -0.89
N MET A 208 24.08 8.59 0.24
CA MET A 208 24.76 8.44 1.52
C MET A 208 25.28 7.00 1.71
N PRO A 209 26.54 6.80 2.15
CA PRO A 209 27.02 5.47 2.52
C PRO A 209 26.22 4.94 3.72
N ARG A 210 25.72 3.69 3.61
CA ARG A 210 24.88 3.07 4.64
C ARG A 210 24.98 1.55 4.61
N ASN A 211 24.66 0.94 5.74
CA ASN A 211 24.53 -0.51 5.84
C ASN A 211 23.25 -1.01 5.16
N LEU A 212 23.28 -2.25 4.69
CA LEU A 212 22.08 -2.96 4.23
C LEU A 212 21.07 -3.06 5.39
N GLY A 213 19.79 -2.91 5.09
CA GLY A 213 18.71 -2.95 6.06
C GLY A 213 18.32 -1.57 6.61
N VAL A 214 19.02 -0.49 6.27
CA VAL A 214 18.73 0.86 6.79
C VAL A 214 17.43 1.40 6.25
N TYR A 215 17.10 1.19 4.97
CA TYR A 215 15.78 1.61 4.43
C TYR A 215 14.63 0.86 5.09
N ALA A 216 14.81 -0.46 5.27
CA ALA A 216 13.82 -1.29 5.94
C ALA A 216 13.60 -0.85 7.39
N ALA A 217 14.68 -0.64 8.14
CA ALA A 217 14.61 -0.17 9.51
C ALA A 217 13.93 1.21 9.59
N THR A 218 14.32 2.15 8.73
CA THR A 218 13.74 3.49 8.68
C THR A 218 12.24 3.43 8.35
N TYR A 219 11.86 2.67 7.32
CA TYR A 219 10.46 2.51 6.96
C TYR A 219 9.64 1.91 8.10
N LEU A 220 10.11 0.81 8.68
CA LEU A 220 9.42 0.10 9.74
C LEU A 220 9.30 0.90 11.04
N CYS A 221 10.22 1.85 11.29
CA CYS A 221 10.11 2.75 12.44
C CYS A 221 9.28 4.00 12.15
N VAL A 222 9.52 4.66 11.02
CA VAL A 222 8.92 5.98 10.71
C VAL A 222 7.47 5.84 10.24
N HIS A 223 7.19 4.90 9.32
CA HIS A 223 5.84 4.73 8.76
C HIS A 223 4.76 4.46 9.83
N PRO A 224 4.97 3.58 10.84
CA PRO A 224 3.99 3.38 11.89
C PRO A 224 3.70 4.64 12.72
N ILE A 225 4.72 5.46 12.99
CA ILE A 225 4.56 6.72 13.73
C ILE A 225 3.69 7.69 12.92
N LEU A 226 4.01 7.87 11.64
CA LEU A 226 3.24 8.71 10.72
C LEU A 226 1.80 8.20 10.58
N ARG A 227 1.65 6.89 10.47
CA ARG A 227 0.36 6.20 10.39
C ARG A 227 -0.48 6.41 11.65
N PHE A 228 0.14 6.36 12.83
CA PHE A 228 -0.53 6.62 14.10
C PHE A 228 -1.08 8.05 14.17
N GLY A 229 -0.30 9.05 13.71
CA GLY A 229 -0.76 10.44 13.61
C GLY A 229 -1.93 10.61 12.64
N LEU A 230 -1.86 9.96 11.47
CA LEU A 230 -2.92 10.04 10.45
C LEU A 230 -4.24 9.36 10.88
N GLU A 231 -4.20 8.42 11.82
CA GLU A 231 -5.41 7.77 12.35
C GLU A 231 -6.37 8.78 13.01
N HIS A 232 -5.85 9.90 13.49
CA HIS A 232 -6.67 10.98 14.08
C HIS A 232 -7.67 11.60 13.11
N PHE A 233 -7.35 11.61 11.81
CA PHE A 233 -8.18 12.20 10.76
C PHE A 233 -9.17 11.23 10.15
N ARG A 234 -9.18 9.96 10.57
CA ARG A 234 -9.98 8.88 9.97
C ARG A 234 -11.24 8.58 10.79
N ASP A 235 -12.27 8.08 10.09
CA ASP A 235 -13.56 7.70 10.69
C ASP A 235 -14.08 6.35 10.18
N ASP A 236 -13.28 5.61 9.42
CA ASP A 236 -13.64 4.29 8.94
C ASP A 236 -13.46 3.24 10.06
N ASP A 237 -14.49 2.42 10.28
CA ASP A 237 -14.43 1.34 11.28
C ASP A 237 -13.51 0.21 10.83
N ARG A 238 -12.55 -0.15 11.69
CA ARG A 238 -11.52 -1.19 11.41
C ARG A 238 -11.46 -2.28 12.47
N GLY A 239 -12.43 -2.30 13.36
CA GLY A 239 -12.42 -3.19 14.50
C GLY A 239 -11.46 -2.76 15.60
N ARG A 240 -11.74 -3.22 16.80
CA ARG A 240 -10.96 -2.95 18.00
C ARG A 240 -10.70 -4.24 18.75
N LEU A 241 -9.53 -4.34 19.37
CA LEU A 241 -9.21 -5.35 20.36
C LEU A 241 -8.98 -4.63 21.71
N GLY A 242 -9.98 -4.65 22.58
CA GLY A 242 -9.96 -3.85 23.80
C GLY A 242 -9.93 -2.34 23.51
N SER A 243 -8.98 -1.63 24.09
CA SER A 243 -8.80 -0.17 23.91
C SER A 243 -8.03 0.20 22.64
N LEU A 244 -7.35 -0.76 21.97
CA LEU A 244 -6.52 -0.52 20.81
C LEU A 244 -7.24 -0.90 19.52
N THR A 245 -7.11 -0.06 18.48
CA THR A 245 -7.51 -0.44 17.14
C THR A 245 -6.49 -1.43 16.56
N HIS A 246 -6.93 -2.34 15.69
CA HIS A 246 -6.02 -3.25 14.98
C HIS A 246 -4.88 -2.50 14.29
N SER A 247 -5.16 -1.31 13.74
CA SER A 247 -4.15 -0.44 13.11
C SER A 247 -3.03 -0.03 14.06
N LYS A 248 -3.36 0.30 15.32
CA LYS A 248 -2.39 0.67 16.35
C LYS A 248 -1.54 -0.52 16.78
N MET A 249 -2.14 -1.70 16.91
CA MET A 249 -1.39 -2.93 17.24
C MET A 249 -0.35 -3.25 16.16
N TYR A 250 -0.75 -3.21 14.89
CA TYR A 250 0.19 -3.42 13.79
C TYR A 250 1.30 -2.37 13.77
N ALA A 251 0.98 -1.10 14.08
CA ALA A 251 1.98 -0.04 14.15
C ALA A 251 3.06 -0.34 15.22
N ILE A 252 2.66 -0.81 16.41
CA ILE A 252 3.60 -1.20 17.47
C ILE A 252 4.47 -2.38 17.03
N LEU A 253 3.88 -3.42 16.43
CA LEU A 253 4.62 -4.60 15.96
C LEU A 253 5.63 -4.23 14.86
N LEU A 254 5.23 -3.37 13.91
CA LEU A 254 6.14 -2.90 12.86
C LEU A 254 7.27 -2.05 13.43
N PHE A 255 7.00 -1.21 14.42
CA PHE A 255 8.04 -0.42 15.07
C PHE A 255 9.07 -1.30 15.80
N ILE A 256 8.62 -2.32 16.53
CA ILE A 256 9.50 -3.30 17.19
C ILE A 256 10.35 -4.04 16.15
N ALA A 257 9.72 -4.48 15.04
CA ALA A 257 10.44 -5.11 13.93
C ALA A 257 11.48 -4.17 13.32
N GLY A 258 11.16 -2.88 13.18
CA GLY A 258 12.10 -1.86 12.68
C GLY A 258 13.32 -1.71 13.59
N CYS A 259 13.12 -1.68 14.91
CA CYS A 259 14.22 -1.64 15.87
C CYS A 259 15.10 -2.89 15.78
N ALA A 260 14.50 -4.07 15.59
CA ALA A 260 15.24 -5.31 15.41
C ALA A 260 16.06 -5.31 14.11
N VAL A 261 15.48 -4.86 13.00
CA VAL A 261 16.20 -4.73 11.72
C VAL A 261 17.33 -3.72 11.84
N PHE A 262 17.12 -2.61 12.54
CA PHE A 262 18.17 -1.61 12.78
C PHE A 262 19.35 -2.20 13.55
N TYR A 263 19.09 -2.97 14.59
CA TYR A 263 20.12 -3.68 15.36
C TYR A 263 20.90 -4.67 14.49
N VAL A 264 20.21 -5.50 13.70
CA VAL A 264 20.82 -6.47 12.79
C VAL A 264 21.64 -5.75 11.72
N SER A 265 21.11 -4.69 11.09
CA SER A 265 21.82 -3.88 10.10
C SER A 265 23.13 -3.31 10.64
N GLY A 266 23.11 -2.77 11.85
CA GLY A 266 24.32 -2.27 12.52
C GLY A 266 25.37 -3.35 12.81
N SER A 267 24.94 -4.54 13.22
CA SER A 267 25.82 -5.65 13.52
C SER A 267 26.35 -6.37 12.26
N HIS A 268 25.60 -6.34 11.17
CA HIS A 268 25.97 -6.97 9.89
C HIS A 268 27.13 -6.25 9.20
N GLY A 269 27.22 -4.92 9.34
CA GLY A 269 28.36 -4.12 8.90
C GLY A 269 28.60 -4.09 7.38
N VAL A 270 27.70 -4.65 6.56
CA VAL A 270 27.83 -4.69 5.10
C VAL A 270 27.32 -3.36 4.53
N LEU A 271 28.23 -2.60 3.93
CA LEU A 271 27.88 -1.37 3.23
C LEU A 271 27.14 -1.69 1.92
N ALA A 272 26.06 -0.99 1.69
CA ALA A 272 25.35 -1.04 0.42
C ALA A 272 26.24 -0.45 -0.68
N GLN A 273 26.38 -1.17 -1.80
CA GLN A 273 27.02 -0.69 -3.01
C GLN A 273 25.95 -0.21 -3.98
N PHE A 274 26.15 0.95 -4.56
CA PHE A 274 25.19 1.57 -5.47
C PHE A 274 25.86 1.97 -6.77
N ASP A 275 25.21 1.66 -7.88
CA ASP A 275 25.66 2.08 -9.21
C ASP A 275 24.83 3.29 -9.69
N PRO A 276 25.35 4.51 -9.63
CA PRO A 276 24.62 5.71 -10.03
C PRO A 276 24.36 5.79 -11.53
N SER A 277 24.97 4.93 -12.35
CA SER A 277 24.71 4.88 -13.79
C SER A 277 23.36 4.23 -14.13
N VAL A 278 22.77 3.47 -13.20
CA VAL A 278 21.51 2.75 -13.38
C VAL A 278 20.33 3.73 -13.31
N SER A 279 19.71 4.02 -14.44
CA SER A 279 18.55 4.90 -14.54
C SER A 279 17.24 4.14 -14.31
N PHE A 280 16.30 4.74 -13.54
CA PHE A 280 14.95 4.19 -13.38
C PHE A 280 14.24 3.95 -14.71
N TRP A 281 14.35 4.90 -15.65
CA TRP A 281 13.66 4.79 -16.93
C TRP A 281 14.29 3.75 -17.85
N SER A 282 15.62 3.54 -17.82
CA SER A 282 16.26 2.47 -18.59
C SER A 282 15.82 1.10 -18.06
N THR A 283 15.89 0.88 -16.75
CA THR A 283 15.45 -0.37 -16.14
C THR A 283 13.97 -0.64 -16.38
N ALA A 284 13.12 0.35 -16.19
CA ALA A 284 11.68 0.19 -16.43
C ALA A 284 11.40 -0.17 -17.90
N ARG A 285 12.09 0.46 -18.85
CA ARG A 285 11.95 0.18 -20.27
C ARG A 285 12.46 -1.21 -20.64
N GLU A 286 13.63 -1.60 -20.19
CA GLU A 286 14.26 -2.87 -20.54
C GLU A 286 13.56 -4.07 -19.91
N GLN A 287 13.06 -3.93 -18.68
CA GLN A 287 12.55 -5.05 -17.90
C GLN A 287 11.03 -5.25 -18.06
N PHE A 288 10.26 -4.19 -18.31
CA PHE A 288 8.79 -4.29 -18.40
C PHE A 288 8.25 -4.10 -19.80
N TRP A 289 8.89 -3.32 -20.67
CA TRP A 289 8.40 -3.12 -22.05
C TRP A 289 8.30 -4.40 -22.88
N PRO A 290 9.24 -5.37 -22.80
CA PRO A 290 9.11 -6.63 -23.54
C PRO A 290 7.96 -7.52 -23.05
N LEU A 291 7.30 -7.20 -21.95
CA LEU A 291 6.18 -7.97 -21.39
C LEU A 291 4.82 -7.50 -21.94
N PHE A 292 4.79 -6.38 -22.66
CA PHE A 292 3.62 -5.78 -23.30
C PHE A 292 3.82 -5.68 -24.81
#